data_38ab42bd81007159cfb2d26f9880a645
#
_entry.id   38ab42bd81007159cfb2d26f9880a645
#
_cell.length_a   1.000
_cell.length_b   1.000
_cell.length_c   1.000
_cell.angle_alpha   90.00
_cell.angle_beta   90.00
_cell.angle_gamma   90.00
#
_symmetry.space_group_name_H-M   'P 1'
#
loop_
_entity.id
_entity.type
_entity.pdbx_description
1 polymer ?
#
loop_
_entity_poly.entity_id
_entity_poly.type
_entity_poly.pdbx_seq_one_letter_code
_entity_poly.pdbx_strand_id
1 'polypeptide(L)'
;GINNYKKLVMTGMIDFNVKRTLVEGTMTDSQIKLSKELSAMFPSYINSLGLKDEKGNILSMDSNGNGNFKNYIKSFIVASAQKALDNGTDLSTLTWITIKNKTVIDIDFDSYVKYVGRMKTTSAFDGVDLSTGENDLFGTADTKAQHFTTYGKENSTVNGSSADSLIVKMMNPLNYIGTKGTTIAKYWRIRHGGIDSDTSVAISTILSTTLKNKGFDVDYAVPWGVPHSRDYDLDELFAWMEKISK
;
A
#
# COMPACT_ATOMS: atom_id res chain seq x y z
N GLY A 1 -17.20 0.36 -0.46
CA GLY A 1 -15.94 -0.34 -0.70
C GLY A 1 -15.94 -1.06 -2.04
N ILE A 2 -14.79 -1.52 -2.49
CA ILE A 2 -14.66 -2.31 -3.72
C ILE A 2 -14.84 -3.78 -3.35
N ASN A 3 -15.94 -4.39 -3.85
CA ASN A 3 -16.25 -5.78 -3.56
C ASN A 3 -15.79 -6.74 -4.66
N ASN A 4 -15.52 -6.23 -5.88
CA ASN A 4 -14.99 -7.01 -6.98
C ASN A 4 -13.46 -7.03 -6.95
N TYR A 5 -12.87 -8.14 -7.38
CA TYR A 5 -11.43 -8.29 -7.49
C TYR A 5 -11.02 -8.86 -8.85
N LYS A 6 -9.77 -8.56 -9.26
CA LYS A 6 -9.09 -9.14 -10.41
C LYS A 6 -7.67 -9.49 -10.00
N LYS A 7 -7.27 -10.76 -10.11
CA LYS A 7 -5.92 -11.17 -9.75
C LYS A 7 -5.35 -12.16 -10.76
N LEU A 8 -4.04 -12.07 -10.98
CA LEU A 8 -3.28 -13.09 -11.68
C LEU A 8 -2.83 -14.14 -10.68
N VAL A 9 -3.24 -15.38 -10.89
CA VAL A 9 -2.80 -16.51 -10.07
C VAL A 9 -1.87 -17.41 -10.87
N MET A 10 -0.85 -17.94 -10.20
CA MET A 10 0.03 -18.92 -10.79
C MET A 10 -0.74 -20.23 -10.96
N THR A 11 -0.78 -20.75 -12.20
CA THR A 11 -1.49 -21.99 -12.54
C THR A 11 -0.54 -23.10 -13.00
N GLY A 12 0.77 -22.84 -12.98
CA GLY A 12 1.80 -23.81 -13.34
C GLY A 12 3.07 -23.16 -13.86
N MET A 13 3.99 -23.99 -14.33
CA MET A 13 5.21 -23.57 -15.03
C MET A 13 5.34 -24.33 -16.33
N ILE A 14 5.78 -23.64 -17.39
CA ILE A 14 6.13 -24.23 -18.69
C ILE A 14 7.49 -23.66 -19.07
N ASP A 15 8.48 -24.52 -19.31
CA ASP A 15 9.85 -24.15 -19.71
C ASP A 15 10.45 -23.05 -18.80
N PHE A 16 10.38 -23.26 -17.49
CA PHE A 16 10.78 -22.29 -16.45
C PHE A 16 10.01 -20.97 -16.43
N ASN A 17 9.00 -20.79 -17.28
CA ASN A 17 8.12 -19.65 -17.28
C ASN A 17 6.89 -19.89 -16.42
N VAL A 18 6.57 -18.92 -15.55
CA VAL A 18 5.38 -18.97 -14.70
C VAL A 18 4.14 -18.72 -15.54
N LYS A 19 3.28 -19.74 -15.67
CA LYS A 19 1.96 -19.58 -16.25
C LYS A 19 1.03 -18.91 -15.24
N ARG A 20 0.37 -17.82 -15.66
CA ARG A 20 -0.61 -17.08 -14.83
C ARG A 20 -1.94 -17.01 -15.56
N THR A 21 -3.01 -17.13 -14.78
CA THR A 21 -4.38 -16.97 -15.27
C THR A 21 -5.07 -15.84 -14.52
N LEU A 22 -5.78 -14.97 -15.24
CA LEU A 22 -6.60 -13.93 -14.62
C LEU A 22 -7.82 -14.59 -13.98
N VAL A 23 -8.01 -14.31 -12.69
CA VAL A 23 -9.20 -14.69 -11.92
C VAL A 23 -9.94 -13.43 -11.51
N GLU A 24 -11.22 -13.37 -11.85
CA GLU A 24 -12.12 -12.29 -11.45
C GLU A 24 -13.23 -12.85 -10.55
N GLY A 25 -13.69 -12.05 -9.63
CA GLY A 25 -14.79 -12.46 -8.75
C GLY A 25 -15.31 -11.33 -7.87
N THR A 26 -16.26 -11.69 -7.04
CA THR A 26 -16.84 -10.83 -6.02
C THR A 26 -16.56 -11.43 -4.65
N MET A 27 -16.19 -10.60 -3.67
CA MET A 27 -16.01 -11.04 -2.29
C MET A 27 -17.31 -11.62 -1.74
N THR A 28 -17.18 -12.66 -0.92
CA THR A 28 -18.29 -13.25 -0.17
C THR A 28 -18.80 -12.28 0.90
N ASP A 29 -20.01 -12.53 1.41
CA ASP A 29 -20.59 -11.70 2.49
C ASP A 29 -19.69 -11.67 3.72
N SER A 30 -19.04 -12.78 4.07
CA SER A 30 -18.07 -12.83 5.18
C SER A 30 -16.84 -11.94 4.89
N GLN A 31 -16.28 -11.98 3.69
CA GLN A 31 -15.17 -11.10 3.29
C GLN A 31 -15.57 -9.61 3.27
N ILE A 32 -16.81 -9.31 2.83
CA ILE A 32 -17.36 -7.95 2.87
C ILE A 32 -17.50 -7.46 4.32
N LYS A 33 -17.98 -8.33 5.22
CA LYS A 33 -18.08 -8.03 6.65
C LYS A 33 -16.69 -7.71 7.23
N LEU A 34 -15.70 -8.60 7.04
CA LEU A 34 -14.32 -8.38 7.46
C LEU A 34 -13.74 -7.06 6.89
N SER A 35 -14.05 -6.76 5.61
CA SER A 35 -13.60 -5.50 4.99
C SER A 35 -14.17 -4.26 5.69
N LYS A 36 -15.43 -4.30 6.11
CA LYS A 36 -16.05 -3.20 6.87
C LYS A 36 -15.43 -3.04 8.25
N GLU A 37 -15.17 -4.14 8.96
CA GLU A 37 -14.55 -4.13 10.28
C GLU A 37 -13.13 -3.56 10.22
N LEU A 38 -12.29 -4.04 9.32
CA LEU A 38 -10.93 -3.53 9.12
C LEU A 38 -10.91 -2.07 8.68
N SER A 39 -11.86 -1.67 7.81
CA SER A 39 -12.01 -0.27 7.40
C SER A 39 -12.36 0.64 8.58
N ALA A 40 -13.19 0.17 9.52
CA ALA A 40 -13.55 0.93 10.72
C ALA A 40 -12.38 1.08 11.72
N MET A 41 -11.43 0.15 11.71
CA MET A 41 -10.23 0.21 12.56
C MET A 41 -9.15 1.15 12.00
N PHE A 42 -9.12 1.37 10.69
CA PHE A 42 -8.05 2.09 10.01
C PHE A 42 -7.86 3.55 10.50
N PRO A 43 -8.90 4.38 10.71
CA PRO A 43 -8.73 5.72 11.25
C PRO A 43 -8.03 5.78 12.60
N SER A 44 -8.41 4.90 13.54
CA SER A 44 -7.75 4.83 14.84
C SER A 44 -6.28 4.46 14.72
N TYR A 45 -5.95 3.53 13.83
CA TYR A 45 -4.56 3.16 13.55
C TYR A 45 -3.77 4.36 13.01
N ILE A 46 -4.26 5.07 12.00
CA ILE A 46 -3.59 6.27 11.46
C ILE A 46 -3.38 7.33 12.55
N ASN A 47 -4.41 7.61 13.33
CA ASN A 47 -4.34 8.61 14.39
C ASN A 47 -3.32 8.24 15.47
N SER A 48 -3.13 6.95 15.75
CA SER A 48 -2.15 6.46 16.73
C SER A 48 -0.70 6.63 16.28
N LEU A 49 -0.44 6.75 14.97
CA LEU A 49 0.92 6.89 14.44
C LEU A 49 1.51 8.30 14.66
N GLY A 50 0.68 9.31 14.90
CA GLY A 50 1.12 10.70 15.11
C GLY A 50 1.89 11.30 13.94
N LEU A 51 1.60 10.85 12.70
CA LEU A 51 2.25 11.31 11.48
C LEU A 51 2.03 12.81 11.26
N LYS A 52 3.02 13.48 10.67
CA LYS A 52 2.96 14.91 10.34
C LYS A 52 3.29 15.13 8.86
N ASP A 53 2.60 16.10 8.26
CA ASP A 53 2.96 16.62 6.94
C ASP A 53 4.27 17.45 6.99
N GLU A 54 4.70 17.97 5.86
CA GLU A 54 5.92 18.78 5.71
C GLU A 54 5.81 20.14 6.43
N LYS A 55 4.60 20.58 6.82
CA LYS A 55 4.34 21.79 7.58
C LYS A 55 4.25 21.55 9.09
N GLY A 56 4.36 20.29 9.53
CA GLY A 56 4.25 19.87 10.92
C GLY A 56 2.81 19.65 11.41
N ASN A 57 1.79 19.71 10.54
CA ASN A 57 0.41 19.40 10.91
C ASN A 57 0.23 17.91 11.12
N ILE A 58 -0.46 17.54 12.20
CA ILE A 58 -0.78 16.12 12.46
C ILE A 58 -1.74 15.62 11.40
N LEU A 59 -1.38 14.48 10.80
CA LEU A 59 -2.21 13.77 9.85
C LEU A 59 -3.19 12.86 10.60
N SER A 60 -4.48 13.01 10.32
CA SER A 60 -5.55 12.32 11.02
C SER A 60 -6.72 11.99 10.11
N MET A 61 -7.57 11.07 10.59
CA MET A 61 -8.82 10.68 9.93
C MET A 61 -9.96 10.65 10.96
N ASP A 62 -11.17 10.99 10.52
CA ASP A 62 -12.39 10.75 11.27
C ASP A 62 -12.89 9.30 11.12
N SER A 63 -13.95 8.93 11.85
CA SER A 63 -14.53 7.58 11.79
C SER A 63 -15.11 7.20 10.42
N ASN A 64 -15.34 8.17 9.54
CA ASN A 64 -15.82 7.96 8.17
C ASN A 64 -14.65 7.81 7.17
N GLY A 65 -13.41 7.88 7.65
CA GLY A 65 -12.22 7.79 6.80
C GLY A 65 -11.89 9.09 6.06
N ASN A 66 -12.45 10.24 6.46
CA ASN A 66 -12.10 11.54 5.93
C ASN A 66 -11.08 12.25 6.84
N GLY A 67 -10.38 13.21 6.29
CA GLY A 67 -9.39 13.97 7.03
C GLY A 67 -8.18 14.37 6.21
N ASN A 68 -7.22 15.01 6.87
CA ASN A 68 -6.04 15.53 6.20
C ASN A 68 -5.06 14.39 5.76
N PHE A 69 -5.10 13.22 6.39
CA PHE A 69 -4.33 12.06 5.89
C PHE A 69 -4.83 11.60 4.52
N LYS A 70 -6.16 11.49 4.31
CA LYS A 70 -6.74 11.20 2.98
C LYS A 70 -6.32 12.27 1.96
N ASN A 71 -6.37 13.54 2.34
CA ASN A 71 -5.95 14.65 1.48
C ASN A 71 -4.45 14.62 1.18
N TYR A 72 -3.64 14.19 2.13
CA TYR A 72 -2.20 14.04 1.96
C TYR A 72 -1.86 12.96 0.93
N ILE A 73 -2.49 11.78 1.02
CA ILE A 73 -2.37 10.74 -0.03
C ILE A 73 -2.83 11.29 -1.38
N LYS A 74 -3.99 11.94 -1.41
CA LYS A 74 -4.56 12.51 -2.64
C LYS A 74 -3.60 13.50 -3.32
N SER A 75 -2.83 14.27 -2.55
CA SER A 75 -1.86 15.21 -3.11
C SER A 75 -0.77 14.52 -3.96
N PHE A 76 -0.33 13.32 -3.59
CA PHE A 76 0.62 12.54 -4.40
C PHE A 76 0.00 12.04 -5.71
N ILE A 77 -1.28 11.69 -5.69
CA ILE A 77 -2.00 11.27 -6.91
C ILE A 77 -2.22 12.47 -7.83
N VAL A 78 -2.58 13.63 -7.30
CA VAL A 78 -2.71 14.89 -8.06
C VAL A 78 -1.37 15.25 -8.72
N ALA A 79 -0.27 15.21 -7.97
CA ALA A 79 1.08 15.49 -8.50
C ALA A 79 1.47 14.49 -9.60
N SER A 80 1.12 13.22 -9.43
CA SER A 80 1.35 12.16 -10.41
C SER A 80 0.54 12.39 -11.70
N ALA A 81 -0.74 12.71 -11.56
CA ALA A 81 -1.61 13.05 -12.70
C ALA A 81 -1.10 14.30 -13.44
N GLN A 82 -0.63 15.32 -12.71
CA GLN A 82 -0.03 16.51 -13.31
C GLN A 82 1.21 16.16 -14.14
N LYS A 83 2.15 15.38 -13.55
CA LYS A 83 3.36 14.93 -14.27
C LYS A 83 3.00 14.16 -15.56
N ALA A 84 1.97 13.29 -15.49
CA ALA A 84 1.48 12.56 -16.66
C ALA A 84 0.90 13.51 -17.74
N LEU A 85 0.09 14.47 -17.31
CA LEU A 85 -0.49 15.50 -18.21
C LEU A 85 0.61 16.33 -18.89
N ASP A 86 1.62 16.78 -18.13
CA ASP A 86 2.76 17.55 -18.63
C ASP A 86 3.58 16.75 -19.64
N ASN A 87 3.64 15.43 -19.49
CA ASN A 87 4.29 14.50 -20.41
C ASN A 87 3.39 14.08 -21.59
N GLY A 88 2.23 14.73 -21.77
CA GLY A 88 1.34 14.51 -22.90
C GLY A 88 0.37 13.32 -22.75
N THR A 89 0.22 12.74 -21.57
CA THR A 89 -0.80 11.70 -21.35
C THR A 89 -2.19 12.32 -21.43
N ASP A 90 -3.07 11.73 -22.25
CA ASP A 90 -4.47 12.14 -22.31
C ASP A 90 -5.23 11.60 -21.07
N LEU A 91 -5.65 12.52 -20.22
CA LEU A 91 -6.45 12.23 -19.02
C LEU A 91 -7.94 12.57 -19.19
N SER A 92 -8.38 12.99 -20.39
CA SER A 92 -9.74 13.51 -20.64
C SER A 92 -10.85 12.48 -20.42
N THR A 93 -10.53 11.19 -20.54
CA THR A 93 -11.47 10.08 -20.31
C THR A 93 -11.68 9.77 -18.83
N LEU A 94 -10.83 10.30 -17.94
CA LEU A 94 -10.89 10.08 -16.51
C LEU A 94 -11.73 11.18 -15.84
N THR A 95 -13.05 11.02 -15.87
CA THR A 95 -14.03 12.01 -15.40
C THR A 95 -13.91 12.40 -13.93
N TRP A 96 -13.17 11.62 -13.14
CA TRP A 96 -12.88 11.86 -11.74
C TRP A 96 -11.66 12.76 -11.50
N ILE A 97 -10.96 13.20 -12.56
CA ILE A 97 -9.88 14.18 -12.50
C ILE A 97 -10.43 15.54 -12.93
N THR A 98 -10.22 16.56 -12.11
CA THR A 98 -10.57 17.93 -12.46
C THR A 98 -9.35 18.67 -12.99
N ILE A 99 -9.39 19.04 -14.28
CA ILE A 99 -8.32 19.78 -14.97
C ILE A 99 -8.84 21.16 -15.36
N LYS A 100 -8.09 22.21 -15.04
CA LYS A 100 -8.35 23.60 -15.50
C LYS A 100 -7.04 24.22 -16.00
N ASN A 101 -7.08 24.83 -17.19
CA ASN A 101 -5.93 25.50 -17.78
C ASN A 101 -4.65 24.65 -17.74
N LYS A 102 -4.75 23.36 -18.15
CA LYS A 102 -3.66 22.37 -18.12
C LYS A 102 -3.13 22.06 -16.73
N THR A 103 -3.87 22.38 -15.68
CA THR A 103 -3.50 22.06 -14.28
C THR A 103 -4.51 21.09 -13.70
N VAL A 104 -4.00 20.00 -13.12
CA VAL A 104 -4.80 19.07 -12.32
C VAL A 104 -5.04 19.72 -10.95
N ILE A 105 -6.26 20.15 -10.71
CA ILE A 105 -6.61 20.88 -9.48
C ILE A 105 -7.20 19.99 -8.40
N ASP A 106 -7.81 18.86 -8.80
CA ASP A 106 -8.41 17.92 -7.87
C ASP A 106 -8.64 16.54 -8.51
N ILE A 107 -8.82 15.53 -7.64
CA ILE A 107 -9.32 14.21 -8.00
C ILE A 107 -10.44 13.80 -7.05
N ASP A 108 -11.45 13.09 -7.54
CA ASP A 108 -12.35 12.33 -6.68
C ASP A 108 -11.66 11.05 -6.22
N PHE A 109 -11.26 11.00 -4.95
CA PHE A 109 -10.43 9.92 -4.41
C PHE A 109 -11.15 8.58 -4.38
N ASP A 110 -12.46 8.57 -4.14
CA ASP A 110 -13.22 7.33 -4.10
C ASP A 110 -13.39 6.72 -5.50
N SER A 111 -13.52 7.55 -6.52
CA SER A 111 -13.50 7.12 -7.92
C SER A 111 -12.11 6.66 -8.38
N TYR A 112 -11.04 7.32 -7.92
CA TYR A 112 -9.67 6.84 -8.14
C TYR A 112 -9.47 5.43 -7.54
N VAL A 113 -9.89 5.20 -6.29
CA VAL A 113 -9.78 3.89 -5.64
C VAL A 113 -10.58 2.81 -6.40
N LYS A 114 -11.75 3.16 -6.94
CA LYS A 114 -12.53 2.25 -7.81
C LYS A 114 -11.82 1.96 -9.13
N TYR A 115 -11.20 2.98 -9.72
CA TYR A 115 -10.42 2.85 -10.95
C TYR A 115 -9.21 1.92 -10.77
N VAL A 116 -8.47 2.05 -9.68
CA VAL A 116 -7.36 1.15 -9.35
C VAL A 116 -7.84 -0.29 -9.12
N GLY A 117 -8.98 -0.46 -8.45
CA GLY A 117 -9.52 -1.78 -8.14
C GLY A 117 -8.79 -2.49 -7.00
N ARG A 118 -8.91 -3.82 -6.96
CA ARG A 118 -8.20 -4.67 -6.00
C ARG A 118 -7.87 -6.04 -6.57
N MET A 119 -6.72 -6.59 -6.18
CA MET A 119 -6.30 -7.96 -6.50
C MET A 119 -6.60 -8.96 -5.39
N LYS A 120 -6.56 -8.53 -4.14
CA LYS A 120 -6.72 -9.40 -2.96
C LYS A 120 -8.12 -9.27 -2.38
N THR A 121 -8.66 -10.38 -1.93
CA THR A 121 -9.87 -10.40 -1.09
C THR A 121 -9.51 -9.99 0.34
N THR A 122 -10.50 -9.79 1.20
CA THR A 122 -10.28 -9.49 2.63
C THR A 122 -10.27 -10.80 3.43
N SER A 123 -9.36 -10.99 4.37
CA SER A 123 -8.25 -10.11 4.72
C SER A 123 -7.10 -10.30 3.75
N ALA A 124 -6.40 -9.20 3.41
CA ALA A 124 -5.51 -9.23 2.25
C ALA A 124 -4.15 -9.88 2.51
N PHE A 125 -3.63 -9.80 3.73
CA PHE A 125 -2.29 -10.27 4.08
C PHE A 125 -2.32 -11.37 5.13
N ASP A 126 -2.89 -11.12 6.30
CA ASP A 126 -3.12 -12.16 7.32
C ASP A 126 -4.50 -12.78 7.06
N GLY A 127 -4.54 -13.79 6.20
CA GLY A 127 -5.77 -14.52 5.84
C GLY A 127 -6.35 -15.22 7.06
N VAL A 128 -7.65 -15.02 7.33
CA VAL A 128 -8.34 -15.69 8.46
C VAL A 128 -8.39 -17.20 8.32
N ASP A 129 -8.17 -17.70 7.12
CA ASP A 129 -8.07 -19.12 6.76
C ASP A 129 -6.62 -19.58 6.53
N LEU A 130 -5.63 -18.73 6.82
CA LEU A 130 -4.20 -18.96 6.60
C LEU A 130 -3.82 -19.27 5.13
N SER A 131 -4.59 -18.77 4.16
CA SER A 131 -4.40 -19.09 2.73
C SER A 131 -3.46 -18.13 2.00
N THR A 132 -2.94 -17.09 2.66
CA THR A 132 -2.06 -16.11 2.01
C THR A 132 -0.60 -16.53 2.06
N GLY A 133 0.20 -16.08 1.08
CA GLY A 133 1.65 -16.30 1.10
C GLY A 133 2.33 -15.62 2.28
N GLU A 134 1.75 -14.53 2.78
CA GLU A 134 2.22 -13.84 3.97
C GLU A 134 2.06 -14.68 5.23
N ASN A 135 0.97 -15.47 5.35
CA ASN A 135 0.85 -16.45 6.44
C ASN A 135 1.95 -17.52 6.39
N ASP A 136 2.33 -17.97 5.18
CA ASP A 136 3.42 -18.92 4.98
C ASP A 136 4.79 -18.32 5.40
N LEU A 137 5.03 -17.01 5.15
CA LEU A 137 6.25 -16.31 5.61
C LEU A 137 6.41 -16.31 7.13
N PHE A 138 5.31 -16.35 7.88
CA PHE A 138 5.32 -16.44 9.34
C PHE A 138 5.25 -17.89 9.85
N GLY A 139 5.28 -18.85 8.95
CA GLY A 139 5.35 -20.27 9.30
C GLY A 139 6.71 -20.67 9.91
N THR A 140 6.78 -21.90 10.40
CA THR A 140 7.98 -22.53 10.95
C THR A 140 8.24 -23.86 10.23
N ALA A 141 9.33 -24.55 10.59
CA ALA A 141 9.61 -25.89 10.10
C ALA A 141 8.46 -26.89 10.35
N ASP A 142 7.74 -26.71 11.46
CA ASP A 142 6.70 -27.63 11.92
C ASP A 142 5.29 -27.11 11.65
N THR A 143 5.13 -25.81 11.36
CA THR A 143 3.84 -25.15 11.14
C THR A 143 3.90 -24.33 9.87
N LYS A 144 3.23 -24.79 8.81
CA LYS A 144 3.31 -24.21 7.49
C LYS A 144 2.95 -22.73 7.44
N ALA A 145 1.88 -22.33 8.15
CA ALA A 145 1.34 -20.97 8.11
C ALA A 145 0.85 -20.53 9.49
N GLN A 146 1.05 -19.25 9.83
CA GLN A 146 0.64 -18.69 11.11
C GLN A 146 0.04 -17.31 10.94
N HIS A 147 -0.85 -16.92 11.86
CA HIS A 147 -1.31 -15.54 11.98
C HIS A 147 -0.21 -14.63 12.54
N PHE A 148 -0.14 -13.42 12.07
CA PHE A 148 0.83 -12.42 12.54
C PHE A 148 0.17 -11.11 13.01
N THR A 149 -1.18 -11.09 13.02
CA THR A 149 -1.98 -10.01 13.60
C THR A 149 -2.94 -10.56 14.64
N THR A 150 -3.25 -9.74 15.66
CA THR A 150 -4.29 -10.07 16.64
C THR A 150 -5.63 -10.32 15.95
N TYR A 151 -5.98 -9.46 14.99
CA TYR A 151 -7.23 -9.59 14.23
C TYR A 151 -7.31 -10.92 13.48
N GLY A 152 -6.26 -11.32 12.76
CA GLY A 152 -6.23 -12.60 12.04
C GLY A 152 -6.40 -13.79 12.96
N LYS A 153 -5.70 -13.79 14.12
CA LYS A 153 -5.82 -14.84 15.13
C LYS A 153 -7.22 -14.94 15.74
N GLU A 154 -7.81 -13.80 16.14
CA GLU A 154 -9.13 -13.75 16.76
C GLU A 154 -10.27 -14.15 15.81
N ASN A 155 -10.09 -13.91 14.52
CA ASN A 155 -11.05 -14.23 13.46
C ASN A 155 -10.67 -15.49 12.66
N SER A 156 -9.74 -16.30 13.16
CA SER A 156 -9.27 -17.50 12.48
C SER A 156 -10.40 -18.50 12.22
N THR A 157 -10.62 -18.88 10.98
CA THR A 157 -11.60 -19.89 10.58
C THR A 157 -11.05 -21.33 10.66
N VAL A 158 -9.74 -21.47 10.86
CA VAL A 158 -9.01 -22.74 10.89
C VAL A 158 -8.31 -22.99 12.22
N ASN A 159 -8.62 -22.22 13.25
CA ASN A 159 -7.98 -22.26 14.57
C ASN A 159 -6.43 -22.18 14.49
N GLY A 160 -5.92 -21.39 13.57
CA GLY A 160 -4.48 -21.22 13.34
C GLY A 160 -3.75 -20.65 14.56
N SER A 161 -2.47 -20.99 14.70
CA SER A 161 -1.59 -20.41 15.73
C SER A 161 -1.12 -19.01 15.37
N SER A 162 -0.67 -18.25 16.35
CA SER A 162 0.06 -17.00 16.14
C SER A 162 1.55 -17.25 15.97
N ALA A 163 2.19 -16.48 15.12
CA ALA A 163 3.64 -16.44 14.99
C ALA A 163 4.27 -15.87 16.28
N ASP A 164 5.55 -16.18 16.47
CA ASP A 164 6.34 -15.61 17.56
C ASP A 164 6.34 -14.08 17.50
N SER A 165 6.07 -13.44 18.62
CA SER A 165 5.92 -11.98 18.71
C SER A 165 7.20 -11.22 18.35
N LEU A 166 8.38 -11.81 18.60
CA LEU A 166 9.65 -11.23 18.21
C LEU A 166 9.82 -11.26 16.68
N ILE A 167 9.44 -12.37 16.04
CA ILE A 167 9.46 -12.49 14.58
C ILE A 167 8.51 -11.46 13.94
N VAL A 168 7.27 -11.36 14.46
CA VAL A 168 6.30 -10.34 13.98
C VAL A 168 6.88 -8.93 14.13
N LYS A 169 7.49 -8.63 15.27
CA LYS A 169 8.15 -7.34 15.51
C LYS A 169 9.30 -7.11 14.54
N MET A 170 10.14 -8.10 14.29
CA MET A 170 11.31 -7.99 13.39
C MET A 170 10.92 -7.79 11.93
N MET A 171 9.78 -8.34 11.50
CA MET A 171 9.27 -8.22 10.13
C MET A 171 8.61 -6.85 9.86
N ASN A 172 8.40 -6.01 10.87
CA ASN A 172 7.80 -4.68 10.68
C ASN A 172 8.85 -3.57 10.87
N PRO A 173 9.34 -2.95 9.79
CA PRO A 173 10.37 -1.90 9.85
C PRO A 173 9.94 -0.67 10.65
N LEU A 174 8.65 -0.38 10.76
CA LEU A 174 8.14 0.76 11.54
C LEU A 174 8.52 0.65 13.03
N ASN A 175 8.76 -0.55 13.55
CA ASN A 175 9.23 -0.77 14.92
C ASN A 175 10.67 -0.31 15.17
N TYR A 176 11.44 -0.07 14.11
CA TYR A 176 12.87 0.22 14.20
C TYR A 176 13.25 1.61 13.72
N ILE A 177 12.42 2.24 12.88
CA ILE A 177 12.68 3.57 12.33
C ILE A 177 12.76 4.61 13.45
N GLY A 178 13.96 5.17 13.64
CA GLY A 178 14.24 6.16 14.69
C GLY A 178 14.36 5.58 16.11
N THR A 179 14.46 4.25 16.26
CA THR A 179 14.69 3.59 17.56
C THR A 179 16.18 3.68 17.93
N LYS A 180 16.48 4.00 19.19
CA LYS A 180 17.86 4.07 19.69
C LYS A 180 18.58 2.72 19.49
N GLY A 181 19.78 2.77 18.92
CA GLY A 181 20.61 1.58 18.66
C GLY A 181 20.37 0.92 17.30
N THR A 182 19.46 1.44 16.48
CA THR A 182 19.29 0.96 15.10
C THR A 182 20.14 1.78 14.14
N THR A 183 20.71 1.12 13.13
CA THR A 183 21.38 1.77 12.00
C THR A 183 20.42 1.80 10.83
N ILE A 184 20.14 3.00 10.32
CA ILE A 184 19.14 3.22 9.25
C ILE A 184 19.83 4.02 8.13
N ALA A 185 19.57 3.65 6.87
CA ALA A 185 20.05 4.38 5.72
C ALA A 185 19.55 5.84 5.76
N LYS A 186 20.41 6.77 5.40
CA LYS A 186 20.08 8.20 5.38
C LYS A 186 19.15 8.58 4.25
N TYR A 187 19.29 7.93 3.11
CA TYR A 187 18.59 8.23 1.86
C TYR A 187 17.65 7.10 1.49
N TRP A 188 16.42 7.45 1.15
CA TRP A 188 15.36 6.51 0.79
C TRP A 188 14.69 6.93 -0.51
N ARG A 189 14.55 6.01 -1.44
CA ARG A 189 13.75 6.22 -2.64
C ARG A 189 12.63 5.20 -2.64
N ILE A 190 11.38 5.68 -2.55
CA ILE A 190 10.18 4.85 -2.44
C ILE A 190 9.24 5.19 -3.60
N ARG A 191 8.79 4.17 -4.31
CA ARG A 191 7.82 4.28 -5.39
C ARG A 191 6.64 3.35 -5.14
N HIS A 192 5.44 3.84 -5.44
CA HIS A 192 4.21 3.07 -5.38
C HIS A 192 3.46 3.26 -6.70
N GLY A 193 3.14 2.18 -7.41
CA GLY A 193 2.46 2.31 -8.71
C GLY A 193 1.09 2.97 -8.59
N GLY A 194 0.82 3.97 -9.45
CA GLY A 194 -0.44 4.73 -9.42
C GLY A 194 -1.70 3.91 -9.72
N ILE A 195 -1.55 2.70 -10.25
CA ILE A 195 -2.63 1.71 -10.42
C ILE A 195 -2.31 0.39 -9.73
N ASP A 196 -1.52 0.44 -8.64
CA ASP A 196 -1.26 -0.75 -7.82
C ASP A 196 -2.53 -1.22 -7.12
N SER A 197 -3.09 -2.32 -7.60
CA SER A 197 -4.31 -2.96 -7.06
C SER A 197 -3.99 -4.06 -6.03
N ASP A 198 -2.71 -4.39 -5.84
CA ASP A 198 -2.25 -5.41 -4.89
C ASP A 198 -2.05 -4.84 -3.48
N THR A 199 -1.43 -3.65 -3.42
CA THR A 199 -1.03 -3.00 -2.17
C THR A 199 -1.65 -1.61 -2.08
N SER A 200 -2.15 -1.23 -0.91
CA SER A 200 -2.69 0.12 -0.71
C SER A 200 -1.59 1.17 -0.73
N VAL A 201 -1.80 2.27 -1.45
CA VAL A 201 -0.93 3.45 -1.44
C VAL A 201 -0.71 4.03 -0.02
N ALA A 202 -1.62 3.76 0.91
CA ALA A 202 -1.48 4.16 2.30
C ALA A 202 -0.25 3.52 2.96
N ILE A 203 0.13 2.29 2.60
CA ILE A 203 1.27 1.58 3.19
C ILE A 203 2.59 2.33 2.90
N SER A 204 2.84 2.64 1.63
CA SER A 204 4.04 3.38 1.22
C SER A 204 4.03 4.83 1.71
N THR A 205 2.85 5.45 1.78
CA THR A 205 2.69 6.80 2.36
C THR A 205 3.02 6.82 3.85
N ILE A 206 2.54 5.84 4.64
CA ILE A 206 2.86 5.71 6.07
C ILE A 206 4.38 5.54 6.24
N LEU A 207 4.99 4.63 5.50
CA LEU A 207 6.43 4.39 5.58
C LEU A 207 7.24 5.64 5.24
N SER A 208 6.96 6.29 4.10
CA SER A 208 7.67 7.48 3.67
C SER A 208 7.51 8.64 4.64
N THR A 209 6.30 8.85 5.18
CA THR A 209 6.01 9.90 6.14
C THR A 209 6.70 9.62 7.49
N THR A 210 6.70 8.37 7.95
CA THR A 210 7.42 7.97 9.17
C THR A 210 8.92 8.28 9.05
N LEU A 211 9.54 7.90 7.94
CA LEU A 211 10.95 8.20 7.65
C LEU A 211 11.22 9.71 7.64
N LYS A 212 10.42 10.49 6.91
CA LYS A 212 10.52 11.97 6.87
C LYS A 212 10.39 12.59 8.26
N ASN A 213 9.41 12.15 9.05
CA ASN A 213 9.20 12.66 10.41
C ASN A 213 10.36 12.33 11.37
N LYS A 214 11.19 11.35 11.04
CA LYS A 214 12.42 11.01 11.76
C LYS A 214 13.67 11.66 11.17
N GLY A 215 13.52 12.55 10.18
CA GLY A 215 14.59 13.35 9.61
C GLY A 215 15.42 12.66 8.51
N PHE A 216 14.93 11.55 7.95
CA PHE A 216 15.57 10.91 6.81
C PHE A 216 15.22 11.61 5.50
N ASP A 217 16.14 11.56 4.54
CA ASP A 217 15.92 12.08 3.18
C ASP A 217 15.11 11.05 2.38
N VAL A 218 13.89 11.41 1.99
CA VAL A 218 12.95 10.49 1.35
C VAL A 218 12.42 11.08 0.05
N ASP A 219 12.79 10.46 -1.06
CA ASP A 219 12.21 10.66 -2.39
C ASP A 219 11.02 9.70 -2.58
N TYR A 220 9.81 10.17 -2.32
CA TYR A 220 8.57 9.41 -2.48
C TYR A 220 7.74 9.91 -3.65
N ALA A 221 7.31 9.00 -4.52
CA ALA A 221 6.38 9.30 -5.60
C ALA A 221 5.44 8.12 -5.91
N VAL A 222 4.33 8.46 -6.59
CA VAL A 222 3.32 7.50 -7.05
C VAL A 222 3.22 7.59 -8.58
N PRO A 223 4.10 6.92 -9.36
CA PRO A 223 4.14 7.03 -10.82
C PRO A 223 2.82 6.65 -11.47
N TRP A 224 2.35 7.50 -12.39
CA TRP A 224 1.06 7.37 -13.05
C TRP A 224 0.99 6.15 -13.96
N GLY A 225 -0.13 5.41 -13.89
CA GLY A 225 -0.38 4.27 -14.79
C GLY A 225 0.53 3.05 -14.55
N VAL A 226 1.34 3.06 -13.52
CA VAL A 226 2.23 1.95 -13.17
C VAL A 226 1.51 0.99 -12.22
N PRO A 227 1.49 -0.33 -12.51
CA PRO A 227 0.90 -1.35 -11.65
C PRO A 227 1.83 -1.75 -10.49
N HIS A 228 1.45 -2.80 -9.76
CA HIS A 228 2.27 -3.40 -8.71
C HIS A 228 3.61 -3.91 -9.27
N SER A 229 4.73 -3.46 -8.67
CA SER A 229 6.11 -3.79 -9.05
C SER A 229 6.44 -3.46 -10.53
N ARG A 230 7.55 -3.89 -11.01
CA ARG A 230 8.23 -3.71 -12.31
C ARG A 230 9.34 -2.68 -12.26
N ASP A 231 10.22 -2.79 -13.23
CA ASP A 231 11.29 -1.80 -13.49
C ASP A 231 10.70 -0.64 -14.29
N TYR A 232 10.65 0.51 -13.66
CA TYR A 232 10.24 1.78 -14.25
C TYR A 232 11.08 2.91 -13.66
N ASP A 233 11.12 4.06 -14.32
CA ASP A 233 11.88 5.26 -13.92
C ASP A 233 13.37 4.99 -13.57
N LEU A 234 14.01 4.05 -14.27
CA LEU A 234 15.40 3.66 -14.02
C LEU A 234 16.39 4.83 -14.20
N ASP A 235 16.18 5.68 -15.21
CA ASP A 235 17.01 6.86 -15.41
C ASP A 235 16.94 7.82 -14.23
N GLU A 236 15.75 8.04 -13.67
CA GLU A 236 15.57 8.84 -12.45
C GLU A 236 16.22 8.16 -11.24
N LEU A 237 16.16 6.82 -11.15
CA LEU A 237 16.82 6.06 -10.08
C LEU A 237 18.33 6.25 -10.13
N PHE A 238 18.95 6.08 -11.30
CA PHE A 238 20.39 6.23 -11.45
C PHE A 238 20.85 7.68 -11.19
N ALA A 239 20.09 8.67 -11.67
CA ALA A 239 20.35 10.07 -11.37
C ALA A 239 20.26 10.38 -9.86
N TRP A 240 19.29 9.80 -9.17
CA TRP A 240 19.18 9.90 -7.71
C TRP A 240 20.36 9.23 -6.99
N MET A 241 20.77 8.02 -7.41
CA MET A 241 21.93 7.33 -6.85
C MET A 241 23.21 8.14 -7.04
N GLU A 242 23.44 8.72 -8.22
CA GLU A 242 24.59 9.61 -8.47
C GLU A 242 24.58 10.84 -7.55
N LYS A 243 23.40 11.44 -7.32
CA LYS A 243 23.24 12.61 -6.45
C LYS A 243 23.63 12.32 -5.00
N ILE A 244 23.23 11.15 -4.46
CA ILE A 244 23.45 10.81 -3.05
C ILE A 244 24.84 10.21 -2.77
N SER A 245 25.59 9.83 -3.80
CA SER A 245 26.95 9.27 -3.68
C SER A 245 28.06 10.34 -3.74
N LYS A 246 27.72 11.58 -3.97
CA LYS A 246 28.60 12.76 -3.92
C LYS A 246 28.60 13.38 -2.52
#